data_3f1d7c2fece7a8cbf26f33f88b93e12c
#
_entry.id   3f1d7c2fece7a8cbf26f33f88b93e12c
#
_cell.length_a   1.000
_cell.length_b   1.000
_cell.length_c   1.000
_cell.angle_alpha   90.00
_cell.angle_beta   90.00
_cell.angle_gamma   90.00
#
_symmetry.space_group_name_H-M   'P 1'
#
loop_
_entity.id
_entity.type
_entity.pdbx_description
1 polymer ?
#
loop_
_entity_poly.entity_id
_entity_poly.type
_entity_poly.pdbx_seq_one_letter_code
_entity_poly.pdbx_strand_id
1 'polypeptide(L)'
;GYFLPTILTTLGLIFYDAWQLSAVTEEEGRARFFTKIFRTYSSVLFCCAAGIIWLCRPVMHVMKSNYYYAWHFVPFLTLASTCSCFNQFLNSAYVVNKKSTHSLWTMLAGAVSNCIMNYFFIKWWGPIGATVASFFGLGIVFVLRALDAHNMIGMSIHPGRVAVNFDVLAGEALLLLAEPPLYGLWTGLLTAAIILFNFAGVWAMARMLLPKLLGRRGRVLVSAVDNWIKK
;
A
#
# COMPACT_ATOMS: atom_id res chain seq x y z
N GLY A 1 -1.32 6.27 -17.43
CA GLY A 1 -1.71 6.32 -16.00
C GLY A 1 -0.90 5.40 -15.08
N TYR A 2 -0.20 4.36 -15.62
CA TYR A 2 0.51 3.38 -14.80
C TYR A 2 1.84 3.87 -14.20
N PHE A 3 2.43 4.94 -14.70
CA PHE A 3 3.76 5.40 -14.26
C PHE A 3 3.84 5.65 -12.74
N LEU A 4 2.92 6.44 -12.19
CA LEU A 4 2.92 6.76 -10.76
C LEU A 4 2.62 5.55 -9.87
N PRO A 5 1.59 4.71 -10.15
CA PRO A 5 1.35 3.47 -9.41
C PRO A 5 2.53 2.47 -9.47
N THR A 6 3.30 2.44 -10.58
CA THR A 6 4.48 1.59 -10.72
C THR A 6 5.60 1.97 -9.74
N ILE A 7 5.75 3.24 -9.40
CA ILE A 7 6.70 3.67 -8.36
C ILE A 7 6.38 2.97 -7.03
N LEU A 8 5.10 2.91 -6.66
CA LEU A 8 4.67 2.26 -5.42
C LEU A 8 4.97 0.76 -5.42
N THR A 9 4.68 0.07 -6.54
CA THR A 9 4.97 -1.37 -6.65
C THR A 9 6.46 -1.66 -6.64
N THR A 10 7.28 -0.81 -7.25
CA THR A 10 8.75 -0.95 -7.23
C THR A 10 9.29 -0.78 -5.82
N LEU A 11 8.84 0.23 -5.08
CA LEU A 11 9.20 0.41 -3.68
C LEU A 11 8.76 -0.79 -2.83
N GLY A 12 7.56 -1.31 -3.07
CA GLY A 12 7.04 -2.49 -2.42
C GLY A 12 7.89 -3.73 -2.65
N LEU A 13 8.35 -3.95 -3.90
CA LEU A 13 9.23 -5.06 -4.27
C LEU A 13 10.60 -4.96 -3.59
N ILE A 14 11.26 -3.81 -3.65
CA ILE A 14 12.56 -3.60 -3.00
C ILE A 14 12.48 -3.91 -1.51
N PHE A 15 11.40 -3.47 -0.87
CA PHE A 15 11.18 -3.78 0.55
C PHE A 15 10.91 -5.27 0.76
N TYR A 16 10.11 -5.90 -0.09
CA TYR A 16 9.81 -7.32 -0.04
C TYR A 16 11.07 -8.17 -0.13
N ASP A 17 11.93 -7.93 -1.10
CA ASP A 17 13.19 -8.66 -1.29
C ASP A 17 14.13 -8.49 -0.09
N ALA A 18 14.20 -7.28 0.46
CA ALA A 18 15.08 -6.98 1.59
C ALA A 18 14.72 -7.74 2.88
N TRP A 19 13.43 -8.01 3.12
CA TRP A 19 12.99 -8.67 4.36
C TRP A 19 12.72 -10.16 4.19
N GLN A 20 12.42 -10.64 2.97
CA GLN A 20 12.11 -12.05 2.71
C GLN A 20 13.27 -12.96 3.15
N LEU A 21 14.50 -12.52 2.93
CA LEU A 21 15.69 -13.25 3.37
C LEU A 21 15.73 -13.42 4.90
N SER A 22 15.32 -12.40 5.65
CA SER A 22 15.25 -12.45 7.12
C SER A 22 14.09 -13.30 7.63
N ALA A 23 12.98 -13.37 6.88
CA ALA A 23 11.78 -14.12 7.27
C ALA A 23 11.99 -15.64 7.23
N VAL A 24 12.88 -16.13 6.36
CA VAL A 24 13.16 -17.57 6.22
C VAL A 24 14.04 -18.07 7.37
N THR A 25 14.86 -17.21 7.97
CA THR A 25 15.84 -17.59 9.00
C THR A 25 15.31 -17.54 10.44
N GLU A 26 14.16 -16.89 10.69
CA GLU A 26 13.61 -16.71 12.04
C GLU A 26 12.47 -17.70 12.32
N GLU A 27 12.74 -18.76 13.10
CA GLU A 27 11.75 -19.78 13.47
C GLU A 27 11.00 -19.43 14.76
N GLU A 28 11.66 -18.84 15.75
CA GLU A 28 11.07 -18.43 17.01
C GLU A 28 10.45 -17.01 16.94
N GLY A 29 9.15 -16.90 17.25
CA GLY A 29 8.47 -15.58 17.24
C GLY A 29 7.96 -15.11 15.89
N ARG A 30 7.88 -15.99 14.88
CA ARG A 30 7.49 -15.70 13.50
C ARG A 30 6.22 -14.84 13.39
N ALA A 31 5.16 -15.15 14.14
CA ALA A 31 3.92 -14.35 14.11
C ALA A 31 4.12 -12.89 14.52
N ARG A 32 4.90 -12.64 15.58
CA ARG A 32 5.20 -11.28 16.06
C ARG A 32 6.10 -10.53 15.07
N PHE A 33 7.06 -11.23 14.50
CA PHE A 33 7.97 -10.67 13.49
C PHE A 33 7.19 -10.22 12.25
N PHE A 34 6.38 -11.09 11.65
CA PHE A 34 5.55 -10.76 10.50
C PHE A 34 4.56 -9.63 10.79
N THR A 35 3.89 -9.66 11.94
CA THR A 35 2.97 -8.59 12.38
C THR A 35 3.69 -7.23 12.47
N LYS A 36 4.87 -7.19 13.09
CA LYS A 36 5.66 -5.95 13.25
C LYS A 36 6.11 -5.40 11.90
N ILE A 37 6.62 -6.25 11.02
CA ILE A 37 7.08 -5.84 9.69
C ILE A 37 5.90 -5.37 8.85
N PHE A 38 4.78 -6.11 8.83
CA PHE A 38 3.59 -5.69 8.10
C PHE A 38 3.07 -4.32 8.57
N ARG A 39 3.06 -4.06 9.87
CA ARG A 39 2.66 -2.77 10.42
C ARG A 39 3.53 -1.63 9.92
N THR A 40 4.85 -1.82 9.88
CA THR A 40 5.80 -0.82 9.38
C THR A 40 5.67 -0.64 7.87
N TYR A 41 5.61 -1.74 7.14
CA TYR A 41 5.46 -1.77 5.69
C TYR A 41 4.16 -1.10 5.22
N SER A 42 3.03 -1.48 5.82
CA SER A 42 1.72 -0.89 5.49
C SER A 42 1.68 0.62 5.77
N SER A 43 2.29 1.08 6.86
CA SER A 43 2.36 2.51 7.17
C SER A 43 3.09 3.31 6.10
N VAL A 44 4.23 2.80 5.62
CA VAL A 44 4.99 3.46 4.56
C VAL A 44 4.22 3.44 3.24
N LEU A 45 3.65 2.29 2.87
CA LEU A 45 2.87 2.17 1.63
C LEU A 45 1.66 3.11 1.61
N PHE A 46 0.92 3.22 2.71
CA PHE A 46 -0.22 4.14 2.79
C PHE A 46 0.22 5.60 2.66
N CYS A 47 1.32 6.01 3.30
CA CYS A 47 1.86 7.36 3.15
C CYS A 47 2.33 7.63 1.71
N CYS A 48 3.00 6.69 1.07
CA CYS A 48 3.42 6.82 -0.33
C CYS A 48 2.20 6.87 -1.28
N ALA A 49 1.19 6.03 -1.05
CA ALA A 49 -0.03 6.00 -1.85
C ALA A 49 -0.79 7.33 -1.76
N ALA A 50 -0.98 7.87 -0.55
CA ALA A 50 -1.60 9.17 -0.35
C ALA A 50 -0.80 10.29 -1.05
N GLY A 51 0.52 10.32 -0.87
CA GLY A 51 1.37 11.28 -1.57
C GLY A 51 1.27 11.19 -3.10
N ILE A 52 1.16 9.99 -3.67
CA ILE A 52 0.96 9.78 -5.11
C ILE A 52 -0.41 10.33 -5.56
N ILE A 53 -1.48 10.07 -4.81
CA ILE A 53 -2.82 10.58 -5.15
C ILE A 53 -2.84 12.11 -5.07
N TRP A 54 -2.31 12.69 -4.01
CA TRP A 54 -2.23 14.15 -3.85
C TRP A 54 -1.43 14.83 -4.96
N LEU A 55 -0.27 14.26 -5.32
CA LEU A 55 0.65 14.83 -6.31
C LEU A 55 0.31 14.44 -7.76
N CYS A 56 -0.68 13.57 -8.01
CA CYS A 56 -0.90 13.04 -9.34
C CYS A 56 -1.26 14.13 -10.36
N ARG A 57 -2.09 15.12 -10.01
CA ARG A 57 -2.44 16.23 -10.91
C ARG A 57 -1.27 17.15 -11.24
N PRO A 58 -0.53 17.73 -10.26
CA PRO A 58 0.63 18.55 -10.57
C PRO A 58 1.70 17.80 -11.37
N VAL A 59 1.93 16.51 -11.06
CA VAL A 59 2.89 15.70 -11.82
C VAL A 59 2.40 15.48 -13.27
N MET A 60 1.12 15.16 -13.47
CA MET A 60 0.56 14.99 -14.83
C MET A 60 0.49 16.30 -15.60
N HIS A 61 0.40 17.45 -14.93
CA HIS A 61 0.44 18.76 -15.59
C HIS A 61 1.83 19.09 -16.18
N VAL A 62 2.90 18.59 -15.57
CA VAL A 62 4.28 18.71 -16.08
C VAL A 62 4.52 17.77 -17.26
N MET A 63 3.75 16.70 -17.40
CA MET A 63 3.81 15.79 -18.53
C MET A 63 3.09 16.41 -19.75
N LYS A 64 3.44 15.95 -20.98
CA LYS A 64 2.81 16.45 -22.23
C LYS A 64 1.29 16.45 -22.15
N SER A 65 0.66 17.49 -22.68
CA SER A 65 -0.80 17.73 -22.66
C SER A 65 -1.67 16.52 -23.07
N ASN A 66 -1.17 15.70 -24.00
CA ASN A 66 -1.88 14.50 -24.48
C ASN A 66 -2.08 13.41 -23.40
N TYR A 67 -1.30 13.44 -22.34
CA TYR A 67 -1.39 12.47 -21.23
C TYR A 67 -2.10 13.02 -19.99
N TYR A 68 -2.52 14.29 -20.02
CA TYR A 68 -3.13 14.93 -18.85
C TYR A 68 -4.37 14.18 -18.38
N TYR A 69 -5.24 13.71 -19.26
CA TYR A 69 -6.45 12.96 -18.90
C TYR A 69 -6.18 11.67 -18.09
N ALA A 70 -4.95 11.15 -18.15
CA ALA A 70 -4.57 9.93 -17.43
C ALA A 70 -4.64 10.07 -15.89
N TRP A 71 -4.69 11.28 -15.34
CA TRP A 71 -4.82 11.49 -13.90
C TRP A 71 -6.09 10.87 -13.31
N HIS A 72 -7.19 10.78 -14.08
CA HIS A 72 -8.45 10.16 -13.63
C HIS A 72 -8.27 8.68 -13.23
N PHE A 73 -7.31 7.99 -13.80
CA PHE A 73 -7.07 6.58 -13.55
C PHE A 73 -6.12 6.33 -12.36
N VAL A 74 -5.24 7.31 -12.08
CA VAL A 74 -4.17 7.17 -11.08
C VAL A 74 -4.68 6.84 -9.67
N PRO A 75 -5.74 7.48 -9.13
CA PRO A 75 -6.17 7.22 -7.77
C PRO A 75 -6.56 5.75 -7.53
N PHE A 76 -7.43 5.19 -8.36
CA PHE A 76 -7.86 3.80 -8.22
C PHE A 76 -6.75 2.80 -8.58
N LEU A 77 -5.88 3.12 -9.54
CA LEU A 77 -4.70 2.31 -9.81
C LEU A 77 -3.73 2.31 -8.64
N THR A 78 -3.60 3.41 -7.91
CA THR A 78 -2.76 3.50 -6.71
C THR A 78 -3.34 2.64 -5.57
N LEU A 79 -4.66 2.66 -5.37
CA LEU A 79 -5.35 1.76 -4.44
C LEU A 79 -5.13 0.28 -4.82
N ALA A 80 -5.29 -0.06 -6.10
CA ALA A 80 -5.05 -1.40 -6.63
C ALA A 80 -3.58 -1.83 -6.43
N SER A 81 -2.62 -0.94 -6.67
CA SER A 81 -1.19 -1.19 -6.45
C SER A 81 -0.86 -1.40 -4.98
N THR A 82 -1.50 -0.67 -4.07
CA THR A 82 -1.36 -0.87 -2.62
C THR A 82 -1.83 -2.27 -2.22
N CYS A 83 -3.00 -2.72 -2.71
CA CYS A 83 -3.46 -4.10 -2.51
C CYS A 83 -2.49 -5.11 -3.10
N SER A 84 -1.93 -4.84 -4.29
CA SER A 84 -0.94 -5.72 -4.93
C SER A 84 0.32 -5.87 -4.08
N CYS A 85 0.85 -4.78 -3.51
CA CYS A 85 1.99 -4.81 -2.60
C CYS A 85 1.70 -5.65 -1.34
N PHE A 86 0.50 -5.51 -0.76
CA PHE A 86 0.10 -6.33 0.38
C PHE A 86 -0.05 -7.80 0.01
N ASN A 87 -0.58 -8.10 -1.18
CA ASN A 87 -0.69 -9.46 -1.69
C ASN A 87 0.68 -10.12 -1.88
N GLN A 88 1.68 -9.37 -2.34
CA GLN A 88 3.05 -9.87 -2.45
C GLN A 88 3.64 -10.15 -1.06
N PHE A 89 3.46 -9.23 -0.11
CA PHE A 89 3.91 -9.43 1.27
C PHE A 89 3.29 -10.70 1.87
N LEU A 90 1.97 -10.87 1.77
CA LEU A 90 1.26 -12.02 2.31
C LEU A 90 1.60 -13.33 1.58
N ASN A 91 2.05 -13.26 0.33
CA ASN A 91 2.51 -14.43 -0.41
C ASN A 91 3.68 -15.15 0.27
N SER A 92 4.52 -14.42 1.01
CA SER A 92 5.61 -15.01 1.78
C SER A 92 5.14 -16.00 2.85
N ALA A 93 3.91 -15.81 3.39
CA ALA A 93 3.31 -16.76 4.33
C ALA A 93 3.13 -18.15 3.70
N TYR A 94 2.75 -18.22 2.42
CA TYR A 94 2.62 -19.46 1.69
C TYR A 94 3.97 -20.09 1.36
N VAL A 95 4.97 -19.27 1.01
CA VAL A 95 6.33 -19.73 0.73
C VAL A 95 6.94 -20.39 1.95
N VAL A 96 6.85 -19.74 3.12
CA VAL A 96 7.38 -20.26 4.39
C VAL A 96 6.68 -21.54 4.81
N ASN A 97 5.37 -21.68 4.55
CA ASN A 97 4.59 -22.87 4.91
C ASN A 97 4.54 -23.92 3.78
N LYS A 98 5.26 -23.72 2.66
CA LYS A 98 5.28 -24.62 1.49
C LYS A 98 3.87 -24.92 0.93
N LYS A 99 2.93 -23.98 1.04
CA LYS A 99 1.52 -24.11 0.61
C LYS A 99 1.24 -23.34 -0.69
N SER A 100 2.02 -23.54 -1.73
CA SER A 100 1.91 -22.83 -3.01
C SER A 100 0.54 -23.00 -3.69
N THR A 101 -0.14 -24.14 -3.49
CA THR A 101 -1.49 -24.40 -4.03
C THR A 101 -2.53 -23.41 -3.49
N HIS A 102 -2.47 -23.04 -2.21
CA HIS A 102 -3.36 -22.02 -1.63
C HIS A 102 -3.12 -20.64 -2.25
N SER A 103 -1.86 -20.28 -2.51
CA SER A 103 -1.52 -19.05 -3.22
C SER A 103 -2.14 -19.00 -4.62
N LEU A 104 -2.13 -20.12 -5.35
CA LEU A 104 -2.76 -20.22 -6.67
C LEU A 104 -4.27 -20.01 -6.61
N TRP A 105 -4.97 -20.67 -5.67
CA TRP A 105 -6.42 -20.54 -5.53
C TRP A 105 -6.85 -19.13 -5.16
N THR A 106 -6.12 -18.44 -4.27
CA THR A 106 -6.43 -17.05 -3.94
C THR A 106 -6.24 -16.11 -5.12
N MET A 107 -5.20 -16.32 -5.94
CA MET A 107 -5.00 -15.54 -7.17
C MET A 107 -6.09 -15.81 -8.20
N LEU A 108 -6.49 -17.08 -8.39
CA LEU A 108 -7.54 -17.46 -9.33
C LEU A 108 -8.88 -16.83 -8.91
N ALA A 109 -9.24 -16.88 -7.63
CA ALA A 109 -10.43 -16.22 -7.11
C ALA A 109 -10.43 -14.71 -7.39
N GLY A 110 -9.29 -14.04 -7.20
CA GLY A 110 -9.15 -12.62 -7.54
C GLY A 110 -9.26 -12.35 -9.03
N ALA A 111 -8.66 -13.19 -9.89
CA ALA A 111 -8.74 -13.03 -11.34
C ALA A 111 -10.17 -13.20 -11.85
N VAL A 112 -10.89 -14.23 -11.39
CA VAL A 112 -12.30 -14.45 -11.74
C VAL A 112 -13.16 -13.27 -11.28
N SER A 113 -13.00 -12.83 -10.02
CA SER A 113 -13.72 -11.67 -9.48
C SER A 113 -13.43 -10.41 -10.28
N ASN A 114 -12.16 -10.18 -10.64
CA ASN A 114 -11.76 -9.03 -11.46
C ASN A 114 -12.41 -9.08 -12.85
N CYS A 115 -12.45 -10.25 -13.51
CA CYS A 115 -13.12 -10.41 -14.81
C CYS A 115 -14.62 -10.08 -14.72
N ILE A 116 -15.30 -10.60 -13.70
CA ILE A 116 -16.74 -10.33 -13.48
C ILE A 116 -16.96 -8.84 -13.23
N MET A 117 -16.19 -8.23 -12.34
CA MET A 117 -16.31 -6.81 -12.01
C MET A 117 -15.99 -5.91 -13.20
N ASN A 118 -14.98 -6.24 -14.01
CA ASN A 118 -14.66 -5.51 -15.24
C ASN A 118 -15.86 -5.47 -16.19
N TYR A 119 -16.55 -6.60 -16.38
CA TYR A 119 -17.71 -6.64 -17.26
C TYR A 119 -18.79 -5.64 -16.84
N PHE A 120 -19.11 -5.55 -15.53
CA PHE A 120 -20.14 -4.63 -15.04
C PHE A 120 -19.64 -3.18 -14.95
N PHE A 121 -18.46 -2.95 -14.39
CA PHE A 121 -17.97 -1.60 -14.12
C PHE A 121 -17.53 -0.86 -15.37
N ILE A 122 -16.98 -1.54 -16.37
CA ILE A 122 -16.69 -0.92 -17.67
C ILE A 122 -18.00 -0.51 -18.36
N LYS A 123 -19.06 -1.30 -18.24
CA LYS A 123 -20.36 -0.96 -18.82
C LYS A 123 -21.00 0.27 -18.16
N TRP A 124 -20.75 0.48 -16.85
CA TRP A 124 -21.34 1.60 -16.11
C TRP A 124 -20.48 2.86 -16.12
N TRP A 125 -19.16 2.72 -15.97
CA TRP A 125 -18.23 3.83 -15.78
C TRP A 125 -17.14 3.91 -16.86
N GLY A 126 -17.26 3.13 -17.92
CA GLY A 126 -16.27 3.12 -19.00
C GLY A 126 -14.87 2.69 -18.51
N PRO A 127 -13.78 3.27 -19.07
CA PRO A 127 -12.42 2.87 -18.73
C PRO A 127 -12.03 3.05 -17.24
N ILE A 128 -12.67 4.00 -16.53
CA ILE A 128 -12.44 4.18 -15.08
C ILE A 128 -12.94 2.94 -14.31
N GLY A 129 -14.03 2.33 -14.78
CA GLY A 129 -14.56 1.10 -14.20
C GLY A 129 -13.56 -0.05 -14.16
N ALA A 130 -12.65 -0.14 -15.14
CA ALA A 130 -11.60 -1.14 -15.14
C ALA A 130 -10.59 -0.94 -13.99
N THR A 131 -10.27 0.30 -13.63
CA THR A 131 -9.36 0.59 -12.51
C THR A 131 -10.00 0.28 -11.17
N VAL A 132 -11.29 0.57 -11.04
CA VAL A 132 -12.10 0.22 -9.86
C VAL A 132 -12.22 -1.30 -9.72
N ALA A 133 -12.50 -2.02 -10.82
CA ALA A 133 -12.55 -3.48 -10.83
C ALA A 133 -11.21 -4.10 -10.39
N SER A 134 -10.09 -3.53 -10.84
CA SER A 134 -8.76 -3.97 -10.43
C SER A 134 -8.51 -3.79 -8.93
N PHE A 135 -8.95 -2.67 -8.36
CA PHE A 135 -8.87 -2.45 -6.92
C PHE A 135 -9.67 -3.50 -6.13
N PHE A 136 -10.92 -3.73 -6.50
CA PHE A 136 -11.75 -4.73 -5.81
C PHE A 136 -11.23 -6.16 -6.01
N GLY A 137 -10.82 -6.53 -7.24
CA GLY A 137 -10.26 -7.85 -7.51
C GLY A 137 -9.02 -8.15 -6.66
N LEU A 138 -8.06 -7.20 -6.59
CA LEU A 138 -6.88 -7.33 -5.75
C LEU A 138 -7.20 -7.22 -4.26
N GLY A 139 -8.24 -6.46 -3.88
CA GLY A 139 -8.75 -6.37 -2.53
C GLY A 139 -9.31 -7.70 -2.02
N ILE A 140 -10.04 -8.44 -2.87
CA ILE A 140 -10.53 -9.79 -2.54
C ILE A 140 -9.34 -10.73 -2.29
N VAL A 141 -8.32 -10.72 -3.15
CA VAL A 141 -7.09 -11.50 -2.93
C VAL A 141 -6.45 -11.13 -1.59
N PHE A 142 -6.38 -9.82 -1.28
CA PHE A 142 -5.82 -9.35 -0.02
C PHE A 142 -6.57 -9.89 1.20
N VAL A 143 -7.90 -9.83 1.19
CA VAL A 143 -8.72 -10.35 2.30
C VAL A 143 -8.52 -11.86 2.46
N LEU A 144 -8.57 -12.64 1.38
CA LEU A 144 -8.37 -14.08 1.42
C LEU A 144 -6.98 -14.44 1.97
N ARG A 145 -5.93 -13.78 1.46
CA ARG A 145 -4.55 -14.00 1.92
C ARG A 145 -4.33 -13.54 3.36
N ALA A 146 -5.02 -12.49 3.78
CA ALA A 146 -4.99 -11.99 5.14
C ALA A 146 -5.54 -13.02 6.15
N LEU A 147 -6.69 -13.64 5.80
CA LEU A 147 -7.30 -14.72 6.58
C LEU A 147 -6.40 -15.95 6.62
N ASP A 148 -5.84 -16.35 5.48
CA ASP A 148 -4.92 -17.48 5.41
C ASP A 148 -3.63 -17.24 6.23
N ALA A 149 -3.04 -16.05 6.16
CA ALA A 149 -1.85 -15.70 6.93
C ALA A 149 -2.13 -15.72 8.45
N HIS A 150 -3.32 -15.28 8.86
CA HIS A 150 -3.75 -15.40 10.25
C HIS A 150 -3.84 -16.87 10.68
N ASN A 151 -4.50 -17.72 9.89
CA ASN A 151 -4.70 -19.14 10.19
C ASN A 151 -3.40 -19.97 10.12
N MET A 152 -2.47 -19.62 9.24
CA MET A 152 -1.23 -20.39 9.01
C MET A 152 -0.09 -20.01 9.96
N ILE A 153 0.04 -18.73 10.29
CA ILE A 153 1.20 -18.18 11.01
C ILE A 153 0.78 -17.51 12.33
N GLY A 154 -0.53 -17.26 12.55
CA GLY A 154 -1.02 -16.48 13.69
C GLY A 154 -0.72 -14.97 13.58
N MET A 155 -0.45 -14.48 12.35
CA MET A 155 -0.14 -13.08 12.09
C MET A 155 -1.39 -12.22 12.30
N SER A 156 -1.24 -11.06 12.98
CA SER A 156 -2.30 -10.07 13.12
C SER A 156 -2.07 -8.90 12.16
N ILE A 157 -3.03 -8.66 11.28
CA ILE A 157 -2.98 -7.55 10.30
C ILE A 157 -3.57 -6.25 10.86
N HIS A 158 -4.19 -6.29 12.04
CA HIS A 158 -4.92 -5.17 12.62
C HIS A 158 -5.95 -4.60 11.61
N PRO A 159 -7.01 -5.37 11.27
CA PRO A 159 -7.91 -5.08 10.15
C PRO A 159 -8.56 -3.70 10.24
N GLY A 160 -8.92 -3.23 11.44
CA GLY A 160 -9.50 -1.91 11.63
C GLY A 160 -8.55 -0.78 11.19
N ARG A 161 -7.24 -0.90 11.47
CA ARG A 161 -6.26 0.11 11.05
C ARG A 161 -6.09 0.12 9.53
N VAL A 162 -6.06 -1.04 8.91
CA VAL A 162 -5.94 -1.18 7.45
C VAL A 162 -7.19 -0.63 6.78
N ALA A 163 -8.38 -0.96 7.28
CA ALA A 163 -9.66 -0.46 6.77
C ALA A 163 -9.72 1.08 6.81
N VAL A 164 -9.43 1.69 7.97
CA VAL A 164 -9.41 3.17 8.10
C VAL A 164 -8.46 3.82 7.08
N ASN A 165 -7.26 3.26 6.87
CA ASN A 165 -6.34 3.81 5.87
C ASN A 165 -6.90 3.68 4.45
N PHE A 166 -7.52 2.55 4.09
CA PHE A 166 -8.15 2.38 2.77
C PHE A 166 -9.36 3.30 2.60
N ASP A 167 -10.17 3.49 3.64
CA ASP A 167 -11.33 4.41 3.60
C ASP A 167 -10.87 5.85 3.37
N VAL A 168 -9.81 6.30 4.05
CA VAL A 168 -9.26 7.65 3.86
C VAL A 168 -8.65 7.79 2.46
N LEU A 169 -7.90 6.80 1.97
CA LEU A 169 -7.37 6.82 0.59
C LEU A 169 -8.48 6.80 -0.47
N ALA A 170 -9.54 6.01 -0.26
CA ALA A 170 -10.69 6.00 -1.15
C ALA A 170 -11.42 7.36 -1.14
N GLY A 171 -11.57 7.96 0.04
CA GLY A 171 -12.10 9.32 0.19
C GLY A 171 -11.25 10.36 -0.55
N GLU A 172 -9.93 10.27 -0.44
CA GLU A 172 -8.98 11.13 -1.17
C GLU A 172 -9.11 10.95 -2.70
N ALA A 173 -9.21 9.71 -3.16
CA ALA A 173 -9.42 9.38 -4.58
C ALA A 173 -10.74 9.95 -5.11
N LEU A 174 -11.83 9.81 -4.35
CA LEU A 174 -13.15 10.33 -4.71
C LEU A 174 -13.19 11.86 -4.72
N LEU A 175 -12.57 12.50 -3.71
CA LEU A 175 -12.46 13.97 -3.65
C LEU A 175 -11.67 14.51 -4.83
N LEU A 176 -10.59 13.84 -5.22
CA LEU A 176 -9.80 14.25 -6.37
C LEU A 176 -10.62 14.18 -7.66
N LEU A 177 -11.44 13.12 -7.83
CA LEU A 177 -12.28 12.93 -9.02
C LEU A 177 -13.52 13.85 -9.04
N ALA A 178 -14.07 14.19 -7.86
CA ALA A 178 -15.22 15.09 -7.74
C ALA A 178 -14.87 16.56 -7.99
N GLU A 179 -13.60 16.92 -7.96
CA GLU A 179 -13.08 18.29 -8.19
C GLU A 179 -13.79 19.40 -7.41
N PRO A 180 -14.06 19.26 -6.09
CA PRO A 180 -14.69 20.34 -5.33
C PRO A 180 -13.78 21.56 -5.28
N PRO A 181 -14.32 22.77 -4.98
CA PRO A 181 -13.50 23.94 -4.76
C PRO A 181 -12.45 23.65 -3.69
N LEU A 182 -11.20 24.07 -3.94
CA LEU A 182 -10.05 23.81 -3.05
C LEU A 182 -9.71 22.32 -2.87
N TYR A 183 -10.00 21.46 -3.87
CA TYR A 183 -9.71 20.01 -3.81
C TYR A 183 -8.27 19.70 -3.37
N GLY A 184 -7.28 20.49 -3.83
CA GLY A 184 -5.87 20.29 -3.46
C GLY A 184 -5.60 20.49 -1.97
N LEU A 185 -6.37 21.35 -1.29
CA LEU A 185 -6.28 21.56 0.15
C LEU A 185 -6.93 20.37 0.90
N TRP A 186 -8.11 19.93 0.45
CA TRP A 186 -8.80 18.79 1.08
C TRP A 186 -8.01 17.49 0.93
N THR A 187 -7.50 17.19 -0.26
CA THR A 187 -6.64 16.01 -0.47
C THR A 187 -5.35 16.10 0.31
N GLY A 188 -4.74 17.31 0.39
CA GLY A 188 -3.56 17.55 1.24
C GLY A 188 -3.82 17.31 2.74
N LEU A 189 -4.99 17.70 3.24
CA LEU A 189 -5.38 17.43 4.63
C LEU A 189 -5.56 15.93 4.90
N LEU A 190 -6.17 15.19 3.97
CA LEU A 190 -6.31 13.73 4.08
C LEU A 190 -4.94 13.03 4.03
N THR A 191 -4.06 13.45 3.11
CA THR A 191 -2.66 12.96 3.06
C THR A 191 -1.95 13.22 4.40
N ALA A 192 -2.07 14.43 4.95
CA ALA A 192 -1.49 14.77 6.26
C ALA A 192 -2.06 13.90 7.38
N ALA A 193 -3.38 13.64 7.38
CA ALA A 193 -4.02 12.76 8.35
C ALA A 193 -3.47 11.32 8.25
N ILE A 194 -3.29 10.78 7.04
CA ILE A 194 -2.67 9.46 6.83
C ILE A 194 -1.24 9.43 7.36
N ILE A 195 -0.43 10.46 7.08
CA ILE A 195 0.95 10.55 7.56
C ILE A 195 0.99 10.58 9.10
N LEU A 196 0.14 11.38 9.73
CA LEU A 196 0.06 11.47 11.19
C LEU A 196 -0.39 10.14 11.81
N PHE A 197 -1.43 9.51 11.26
CA PHE A 197 -1.94 8.23 11.75
C PHE A 197 -0.92 7.10 11.62
N ASN A 198 -0.08 7.15 10.58
CA ASN A 198 0.96 6.16 10.30
C ASN A 198 2.36 6.56 10.78
N PHE A 199 2.51 7.72 11.43
CA PHE A 199 3.81 8.29 11.83
C PHE A 199 4.68 7.31 12.59
N ALA A 200 4.12 6.59 13.57
CA ALA A 200 4.87 5.61 14.37
C ALA A 200 5.48 4.46 13.52
N GLY A 201 4.77 4.01 12.48
CA GLY A 201 5.29 2.98 11.56
C GLY A 201 6.35 3.53 10.61
N VAL A 202 6.13 4.72 10.06
CA VAL A 202 7.11 5.41 9.21
C VAL A 202 8.38 5.70 10.00
N TRP A 203 8.24 6.17 11.25
CA TRP A 203 9.38 6.42 12.12
C TRP A 203 10.15 5.14 12.47
N ALA A 204 9.44 4.03 12.72
CA ALA A 204 10.08 2.72 12.93
C ALA A 204 10.93 2.30 11.72
N MET A 205 10.45 2.54 10.48
CA MET A 205 11.22 2.32 9.25
C MET A 205 12.45 3.24 9.19
N ALA A 206 12.25 4.53 9.44
CA ALA A 206 13.32 5.51 9.41
C ALA A 206 14.45 5.15 10.39
N ARG A 207 14.12 4.69 11.61
CA ARG A 207 15.10 4.20 12.58
C ARG A 207 15.95 3.03 12.08
N MET A 208 15.38 2.16 11.25
CA MET A 208 16.11 1.02 10.69
C MET A 208 17.01 1.41 9.54
N LEU A 209 16.57 2.35 8.69
CA LEU A 209 17.24 2.71 7.44
C LEU A 209 18.24 3.86 7.59
N LEU A 210 17.93 4.91 8.35
CA LEU A 210 18.78 6.10 8.49
C LEU A 210 20.21 5.78 8.98
N PRO A 211 20.42 4.92 10.00
CA PRO A 211 21.76 4.54 10.42
C PRO A 211 22.54 3.76 9.35
N LYS A 212 21.84 2.97 8.53
CA LYS A 212 22.46 2.18 7.45
C LYS A 212 22.85 3.04 6.26
N LEU A 213 22.01 4.02 5.91
CA LEU A 213 22.22 4.90 4.74
C LEU A 213 23.17 6.07 5.04
N LEU A 214 23.04 6.69 6.21
CA LEU A 214 23.76 7.92 6.58
C LEU A 214 24.82 7.69 7.66
N GLY A 215 25.06 6.47 8.11
CA GLY A 215 26.08 6.13 9.09
C GLY A 215 25.96 6.92 10.40
N ARG A 216 27.02 7.64 10.78
CA ARG A 216 27.07 8.44 12.02
C ARG A 216 26.00 9.55 12.06
N ARG A 217 25.77 10.23 10.92
CA ARG A 217 24.75 11.30 10.81
C ARG A 217 23.33 10.76 11.00
N GLY A 218 23.04 9.59 10.45
CA GLY A 218 21.74 8.93 10.64
C GLY A 218 21.45 8.58 12.10
N ARG A 219 22.45 8.13 12.86
CA ARG A 219 22.32 7.84 14.30
C ARG A 219 22.02 9.10 15.12
N VAL A 220 22.68 10.22 14.82
CA VAL A 220 22.42 11.49 15.49
C VAL A 220 21.01 12.00 15.22
N LEU A 221 20.52 11.93 13.97
CA LEU A 221 19.16 12.33 13.61
C LEU A 221 18.11 11.48 14.34
N VAL A 222 18.29 10.17 14.37
CA VAL A 222 17.39 9.26 15.08
C VAL A 222 17.33 9.59 16.57
N SER A 223 18.49 9.78 17.22
CA SER A 223 18.53 10.12 18.64
C SER A 223 17.90 11.48 18.97
N ALA A 224 18.05 12.47 18.11
CA ALA A 224 17.46 13.80 18.28
C ALA A 224 15.93 13.73 18.24
N VAL A 225 15.36 13.03 17.25
CA VAL A 225 13.90 12.89 17.12
C VAL A 225 13.33 12.00 18.21
N ASP A 226 14.02 10.94 18.63
CA ASP A 226 13.59 10.09 19.73
C ASP A 226 13.52 10.84 21.07
N ASN A 227 14.45 11.75 21.31
CA ASN A 227 14.43 12.62 22.47
C ASN A 227 13.29 13.65 22.42
N TRP A 228 12.91 14.09 21.22
CA TRP A 228 11.77 14.99 21.03
C TRP A 228 10.41 14.29 21.24
N ILE A 229 10.28 13.03 20.77
CA ILE A 229 9.04 12.24 20.94
C ILE A 229 8.82 11.82 22.40
N LYS A 230 9.89 11.74 23.22
CA LYS A 230 9.80 11.37 24.65
C LYS A 230 9.49 12.53 25.59
N LYS A 231 9.58 13.77 25.10
CA LYS A 231 9.16 14.98 25.81
C LYS A 231 7.68 15.27 25.58
#